data_2f145427a1ebbaf2ea40c294efcabe8a
#
_entry.id   2f145427a1ebbaf2ea40c294efcabe8a
#
_cell.length_a   1.000
_cell.length_b   1.000
_cell.length_c   1.000
_cell.angle_alpha   90.00
_cell.angle_beta   90.00
_cell.angle_gamma   90.00
#
_symmetry.space_group_name_H-M   'P 1'
#
loop_
_entity.id
_entity.type
_entity.pdbx_description
1 polymer ?
#
loop_
_entity_poly.entity_id
_entity_poly.type
_entity_poly.pdbx_seq_one_letter_code
_entity_poly.pdbx_strand_id
1 'polypeptide(L)'
;MNTLWIVLGVVALVGMYFWSLYNGLVTLKTQIEEAWSQIDIQLKRRADLIPNLVTTVKGYAKHEKTVFTDVTKARTALMGAKSLSAKAEASDMLTGALGKLFAVAEAYPQLKANENFVQLQKELSDTEDKVAYSRQYYNSVVNDYNIRIRMFPNTLFNEMMGFSEKEFFAANEEERKSVKVSFE
;
A
#
# COMPACT_ATOMS: atom_id res chain seq x y z
N MET A 1 5.41 14.66 56.97
CA MET A 1 4.81 15.54 55.94
C MET A 1 5.56 15.48 54.60
N ASN A 2 6.89 15.47 54.59
CA ASN A 2 7.70 15.46 53.38
C ASN A 2 7.61 14.17 52.55
N THR A 3 7.48 13.00 53.17
CA THR A 3 7.36 11.69 52.52
C THR A 3 6.09 11.58 51.65
N LEU A 4 4.97 12.13 52.11
CA LEU A 4 3.71 12.12 51.33
C LEU A 4 3.84 12.90 50.03
N TRP A 5 4.46 14.08 50.05
CA TRP A 5 4.69 14.91 48.87
C TRP A 5 5.65 14.25 47.87
N ILE A 6 6.67 13.53 48.38
CA ILE A 6 7.59 12.76 47.55
C ILE A 6 6.84 11.62 46.84
N VAL A 7 6.01 10.86 47.55
CA VAL A 7 5.21 9.77 47.01
C VAL A 7 4.24 10.30 45.94
N LEU A 8 3.52 11.40 46.19
CA LEU A 8 2.63 12.03 45.24
C LEU A 8 3.38 12.51 44.00
N GLY A 9 4.58 13.09 44.15
CA GLY A 9 5.43 13.49 43.06
C GLY A 9 5.85 12.33 42.18
N VAL A 10 6.26 11.20 42.78
CA VAL A 10 6.63 9.99 42.03
C VAL A 10 5.43 9.41 41.28
N VAL A 11 4.26 9.32 41.91
CA VAL A 11 3.03 8.85 41.25
C VAL A 11 2.65 9.75 40.07
N ALA A 12 2.75 11.06 40.22
CA ALA A 12 2.47 12.01 39.12
C ALA A 12 3.45 11.84 37.96
N LEU A 13 4.75 11.66 38.21
CA LEU A 13 5.75 11.42 37.19
C LEU A 13 5.51 10.10 36.44
N VAL A 14 5.18 9.03 37.14
CA VAL A 14 4.82 7.74 36.57
C VAL A 14 3.56 7.87 35.69
N GLY A 15 2.54 8.57 36.19
CA GLY A 15 1.31 8.84 35.42
C GLY A 15 1.57 9.61 34.14
N MET A 16 2.38 10.70 34.21
CA MET A 16 2.78 11.47 33.02
C MET A 16 3.56 10.63 31.98
N TYR A 17 4.43 9.74 32.49
CA TYR A 17 5.19 8.83 31.61
C TYR A 17 4.27 7.88 30.86
N PHE A 18 3.34 7.20 31.53
CA PHE A 18 2.37 6.32 30.88
C PHE A 18 1.44 7.08 29.93
N TRP A 19 1.01 8.27 30.28
CA TRP A 19 0.23 9.14 29.40
C TRP A 19 0.99 9.46 28.11
N SER A 20 2.27 9.81 28.20
CA SER A 20 3.13 10.08 27.04
C SER A 20 3.30 8.84 26.16
N LEU A 21 3.49 7.64 26.76
CA LEU A 21 3.59 6.37 26.02
C LEU A 21 2.31 6.06 25.25
N TYR A 22 1.16 6.18 25.91
CA TYR A 22 -0.14 5.97 25.30
C TYR A 22 -0.37 6.90 24.10
N ASN A 23 -0.16 8.20 24.30
CA ASN A 23 -0.33 9.17 23.20
C ASN A 23 0.63 8.91 22.04
N GLY A 24 1.86 8.49 22.31
CA GLY A 24 2.81 8.09 21.26
C GLY A 24 2.34 6.89 20.43
N LEU A 25 1.73 5.89 21.07
CA LEU A 25 1.16 4.74 20.35
C LEU A 25 -0.10 5.10 19.56
N VAL A 26 -0.97 5.95 20.11
CA VAL A 26 -2.16 6.48 19.40
C VAL A 26 -1.73 7.26 18.15
N THR A 27 -0.71 8.10 18.26
CA THR A 27 -0.18 8.86 17.12
C THR A 27 0.31 7.94 16.01
N LEU A 28 1.13 6.93 16.34
CA LEU A 28 1.60 5.96 15.34
C LEU A 28 0.45 5.15 14.71
N LYS A 29 -0.55 4.76 15.50
CA LYS A 29 -1.74 4.08 15.00
C LYS A 29 -2.49 4.95 13.99
N THR A 30 -2.67 6.23 14.29
CA THR A 30 -3.32 7.19 13.38
C THR A 30 -2.50 7.38 12.09
N GLN A 31 -1.17 7.44 12.19
CA GLN A 31 -0.29 7.50 11.02
C GLN A 31 -0.40 6.25 10.12
N ILE A 32 -0.59 5.06 10.71
CA ILE A 32 -0.85 3.83 9.93
C ILE A 32 -2.17 3.95 9.16
N GLU A 33 -3.23 4.44 9.80
CA GLU A 33 -4.54 4.63 9.17
C GLU A 33 -4.48 5.67 8.03
N GLU A 34 -3.72 6.73 8.22
CA GLU A 34 -3.45 7.74 7.18
C GLU A 34 -2.65 7.16 6.02
N ALA A 35 -1.56 6.45 6.30
CA ALA A 35 -0.73 5.82 5.28
C ALA A 35 -1.52 4.77 4.47
N TRP A 36 -2.40 4.02 5.13
CA TRP A 36 -3.33 3.11 4.47
C TRP A 36 -4.30 3.83 3.53
N SER A 37 -4.89 4.94 3.99
CA SER A 37 -5.78 5.76 3.17
C SER A 37 -5.08 6.28 1.90
N GLN A 38 -3.81 6.66 2.00
CA GLN A 38 -3.01 7.08 0.83
C GLN A 38 -2.83 5.95 -0.19
N ILE A 39 -2.55 4.73 0.26
CA ILE A 39 -2.48 3.56 -0.63
C ILE A 39 -3.84 3.37 -1.34
N ASP A 40 -4.94 3.39 -0.60
CA ASP A 40 -6.28 3.16 -1.15
C ASP A 40 -6.67 4.20 -2.21
N ILE A 41 -6.32 5.47 -1.99
CA ILE A 41 -6.52 6.55 -2.95
C ILE A 41 -5.75 6.28 -4.26
N GLN A 42 -4.48 5.86 -4.19
CA GLN A 42 -3.67 5.61 -5.38
C GLN A 42 -4.15 4.35 -6.13
N LEU A 43 -4.52 3.29 -5.41
CA LEU A 43 -5.09 2.08 -6.00
C LEU A 43 -6.43 2.37 -6.70
N LYS A 44 -7.28 3.18 -6.09
CA LYS A 44 -8.54 3.62 -6.70
C LYS A 44 -8.28 4.44 -7.96
N ARG A 45 -7.38 5.42 -7.90
CA ARG A 45 -7.01 6.24 -9.08
C ARG A 45 -6.52 5.35 -10.22
N ARG A 46 -5.67 4.37 -9.91
CA ARG A 46 -5.19 3.39 -10.90
C ARG A 46 -6.34 2.59 -11.51
N ALA A 47 -7.26 2.08 -10.70
CA ALA A 47 -8.44 1.34 -11.15
C ALA A 47 -9.38 2.19 -12.03
N ASP A 48 -9.48 3.50 -11.77
CA ASP A 48 -10.33 4.43 -12.50
C ASP A 48 -9.78 4.77 -13.91
N LEU A 49 -8.48 4.62 -14.14
CA LEU A 49 -7.85 4.78 -15.46
C LEU A 49 -8.11 3.59 -16.40
N ILE A 50 -8.39 2.40 -15.85
CA ILE A 50 -8.50 1.15 -16.62
C ILE A 50 -9.60 1.17 -17.69
N PRO A 51 -10.84 1.65 -17.45
CA PRO A 51 -11.87 1.66 -18.47
C PRO A 51 -11.47 2.47 -19.70
N ASN A 52 -10.81 3.62 -19.50
CA ASN A 52 -10.34 4.47 -20.60
C ASN A 52 -9.23 3.79 -21.39
N LEU A 53 -8.27 3.15 -20.71
CA LEU A 53 -7.22 2.38 -21.35
C LEU A 53 -7.79 1.25 -22.20
N VAL A 54 -8.68 0.43 -21.63
CA VAL A 54 -9.32 -0.70 -22.33
C VAL A 54 -10.11 -0.20 -23.54
N THR A 55 -10.84 0.92 -23.43
CA THR A 55 -11.59 1.50 -24.54
C THR A 55 -10.67 1.97 -25.66
N THR A 56 -9.57 2.64 -25.31
CA THR A 56 -8.57 3.11 -26.29
C THR A 56 -7.93 1.94 -27.03
N VAL A 57 -7.46 0.92 -26.30
CA VAL A 57 -6.80 -0.25 -26.91
C VAL A 57 -7.76 -1.07 -27.76
N LYS A 58 -9.02 -1.26 -27.34
CA LYS A 58 -10.05 -1.97 -28.13
C LYS A 58 -10.31 -1.36 -29.49
N GLY A 59 -10.10 -0.05 -29.65
CA GLY A 59 -10.21 0.62 -30.95
C GLY A 59 -9.23 0.08 -31.99
N TYR A 60 -8.07 -0.41 -31.57
CA TYR A 60 -6.98 -0.88 -32.44
C TYR A 60 -6.79 -2.40 -32.41
N ALA A 61 -6.96 -3.05 -31.26
CA ALA A 61 -6.65 -4.46 -31.01
C ALA A 61 -7.92 -5.28 -30.69
N LYS A 62 -8.90 -5.30 -31.60
CA LYS A 62 -10.25 -5.91 -31.38
C LYS A 62 -10.23 -7.40 -31.06
N HIS A 63 -9.19 -8.13 -31.44
CA HIS A 63 -9.12 -9.59 -31.30
C HIS A 63 -8.55 -10.06 -29.96
N GLU A 64 -8.02 -9.17 -29.13
CA GLU A 64 -7.33 -9.47 -27.87
C GLU A 64 -8.31 -9.59 -26.67
N LYS A 65 -9.40 -10.34 -26.85
CA LYS A 65 -10.50 -10.45 -25.86
C LYS A 65 -10.03 -10.94 -24.50
N THR A 66 -9.08 -11.88 -24.47
CA THR A 66 -8.56 -12.47 -23.21
C THR A 66 -7.88 -11.43 -22.35
N VAL A 67 -7.00 -10.60 -22.96
CA VAL A 67 -6.26 -9.57 -22.24
C VAL A 67 -7.19 -8.52 -21.63
N PHE A 68 -8.22 -8.10 -22.36
CA PHE A 68 -9.23 -7.18 -21.83
C PHE A 68 -10.03 -7.77 -20.69
N THR A 69 -10.34 -9.07 -20.77
CA THR A 69 -11.05 -9.79 -19.69
C THR A 69 -10.18 -9.86 -18.46
N ASP A 70 -8.89 -10.18 -18.59
CA ASP A 70 -7.96 -10.29 -17.46
C ASP A 70 -7.79 -8.94 -16.75
N VAL A 71 -7.60 -7.86 -17.51
CA VAL A 71 -7.48 -6.50 -16.92
C VAL A 71 -8.77 -6.09 -16.20
N THR A 72 -9.94 -6.37 -16.80
CA THR A 72 -11.23 -6.04 -16.20
C THR A 72 -11.50 -6.86 -14.93
N LYS A 73 -11.14 -8.15 -14.92
CA LYS A 73 -11.23 -9.01 -13.73
C LYS A 73 -10.32 -8.53 -12.61
N ALA A 74 -9.06 -8.22 -12.93
CA ALA A 74 -8.09 -7.71 -11.95
C ALA A 74 -8.55 -6.38 -11.35
N ARG A 75 -9.09 -5.46 -12.18
CA ARG A 75 -9.71 -4.22 -11.69
C ARG A 75 -10.88 -4.51 -10.73
N THR A 76 -11.76 -5.42 -11.10
CA THR A 76 -12.93 -5.77 -10.27
C THR A 76 -12.49 -6.37 -8.93
N ALA A 77 -11.49 -7.26 -8.94
CA ALA A 77 -10.90 -7.82 -7.74
C ALA A 77 -10.32 -6.72 -6.83
N LEU A 78 -9.58 -5.77 -7.39
CA LEU A 78 -8.99 -4.64 -6.65
C LEU A 78 -10.06 -3.76 -6.00
N MET A 79 -11.13 -3.43 -6.72
CA MET A 79 -12.22 -2.61 -6.21
C MET A 79 -13.08 -3.34 -5.16
N GLY A 80 -13.16 -4.67 -5.24
CA GLY A 80 -13.89 -5.51 -4.29
C GLY A 80 -13.11 -5.91 -3.05
N ALA A 81 -11.79 -5.77 -3.06
CA ALA A 81 -10.92 -6.19 -1.97
C ALA A 81 -11.13 -5.32 -0.72
N LYS A 82 -11.39 -5.98 0.44
CA LYS A 82 -11.66 -5.29 1.71
C LYS A 82 -10.51 -5.39 2.72
N SER A 83 -9.69 -6.44 2.63
CA SER A 83 -8.55 -6.62 3.52
C SER A 83 -7.26 -6.11 2.89
N LEU A 84 -6.26 -5.84 3.73
CA LEU A 84 -4.91 -5.42 3.31
C LEU A 84 -4.31 -6.45 2.35
N SER A 85 -4.31 -7.72 2.75
CA SER A 85 -3.79 -8.83 1.97
C SER A 85 -4.49 -8.98 0.61
N ALA A 86 -5.85 -8.94 0.59
CA ALA A 86 -6.62 -9.03 -0.66
C ALA A 86 -6.35 -7.84 -1.61
N LYS A 87 -6.12 -6.62 -1.08
CA LYS A 87 -5.75 -5.46 -1.89
C LYS A 87 -4.34 -5.58 -2.47
N ALA A 88 -3.41 -6.11 -1.68
CA ALA A 88 -2.06 -6.36 -2.16
C ALA A 88 -2.07 -7.34 -3.33
N GLU A 89 -2.70 -8.50 -3.16
CA GLU A 89 -2.82 -9.54 -4.19
C GLU A 89 -3.54 -9.04 -5.45
N ALA A 90 -4.65 -8.33 -5.29
CA ALA A 90 -5.39 -7.77 -6.43
C ALA A 90 -4.61 -6.65 -7.17
N SER A 91 -3.80 -5.87 -6.45
CA SER A 91 -2.89 -4.88 -7.06
C SER A 91 -1.83 -5.56 -7.92
N ASP A 92 -1.22 -6.65 -7.43
CA ASP A 92 -0.22 -7.41 -8.17
C ASP A 92 -0.83 -8.09 -9.40
N MET A 93 -2.05 -8.64 -9.27
CA MET A 93 -2.80 -9.17 -10.41
C MET A 93 -3.04 -8.10 -11.49
N LEU A 94 -3.38 -6.87 -11.08
CA LEU A 94 -3.60 -5.77 -12.01
C LEU A 94 -2.30 -5.35 -12.70
N THR A 95 -1.18 -5.30 -11.97
CA THR A 95 0.15 -5.03 -12.55
C THR A 95 0.49 -6.06 -13.63
N GLY A 96 0.32 -7.35 -13.33
CA GLY A 96 0.56 -8.43 -14.31
C GLY A 96 -0.36 -8.36 -15.54
N ALA A 97 -1.64 -8.05 -15.34
CA ALA A 97 -2.60 -7.92 -16.44
C ALA A 97 -2.28 -6.70 -17.33
N LEU A 98 -1.89 -5.57 -16.74
CA LEU A 98 -1.45 -4.38 -17.46
C LEU A 98 -0.17 -4.62 -18.27
N GLY A 99 0.79 -5.35 -17.70
CA GLY A 99 2.00 -5.75 -18.43
C GLY A 99 1.69 -6.52 -19.71
N LYS A 100 0.74 -7.48 -19.66
CA LYS A 100 0.27 -8.20 -20.83
C LYS A 100 -0.41 -7.27 -21.85
N LEU A 101 -1.24 -6.33 -21.39
CA LEU A 101 -1.92 -5.37 -22.27
C LEU A 101 -0.92 -4.45 -22.96
N PHE A 102 0.10 -3.97 -22.28
CA PHE A 102 1.15 -3.15 -22.89
C PHE A 102 2.01 -3.96 -23.88
N ALA A 103 2.30 -5.24 -23.58
CA ALA A 103 2.98 -6.13 -24.52
C ALA A 103 2.18 -6.34 -25.82
N VAL A 104 0.85 -6.46 -25.73
CA VAL A 104 -0.02 -6.48 -26.91
C VAL A 104 0.05 -5.17 -27.69
N ALA A 105 0.03 -4.02 -27.00
CA ALA A 105 0.10 -2.71 -27.63
C ALA A 105 1.36 -2.51 -28.49
N GLU A 106 2.47 -3.20 -28.17
CA GLU A 106 3.71 -3.19 -28.96
C GLU A 106 3.51 -3.70 -30.38
N ALA A 107 2.56 -4.61 -30.61
CA ALA A 107 2.23 -5.13 -31.94
C ALA A 107 1.38 -4.17 -32.81
N TYR A 108 0.93 -3.04 -32.23
CA TYR A 108 0.06 -2.07 -32.90
C TYR A 108 0.70 -0.67 -32.97
N PRO A 109 1.53 -0.35 -33.97
CA PRO A 109 2.25 0.93 -34.07
C PRO A 109 1.34 2.17 -34.05
N GLN A 110 0.15 2.08 -34.61
CA GLN A 110 -0.83 3.17 -34.61
C GLN A 110 -1.37 3.47 -33.19
N LEU A 111 -1.51 2.44 -32.35
CA LEU A 111 -1.89 2.59 -30.95
C LEU A 111 -0.77 3.26 -30.16
N LYS A 112 0.48 2.85 -30.38
CA LYS A 112 1.66 3.46 -29.74
C LYS A 112 1.81 4.95 -30.07
N ALA A 113 1.40 5.37 -31.27
CA ALA A 113 1.41 6.78 -31.69
C ALA A 113 0.19 7.57 -31.21
N ASN A 114 -0.81 6.91 -30.59
CA ASN A 114 -2.01 7.58 -30.09
C ASN A 114 -1.71 8.35 -28.81
N GLU A 115 -1.92 9.67 -28.83
CA GLU A 115 -1.61 10.56 -27.70
C GLU A 115 -2.35 10.17 -26.42
N ASN A 116 -3.63 9.79 -26.51
CA ASN A 116 -4.41 9.36 -25.36
C ASN A 116 -3.85 8.08 -24.73
N PHE A 117 -3.38 7.14 -25.56
CA PHE A 117 -2.75 5.91 -25.08
C PHE A 117 -1.43 6.22 -24.36
N VAL A 118 -0.58 7.05 -24.94
CA VAL A 118 0.70 7.47 -24.32
C VAL A 118 0.46 8.18 -23.00
N GLN A 119 -0.52 9.07 -22.95
CA GLN A 119 -0.87 9.77 -21.72
C GLN A 119 -1.38 8.80 -20.64
N LEU A 120 -2.30 7.88 -20.99
CA LEU A 120 -2.82 6.89 -20.05
C LEU A 120 -1.72 5.93 -19.54
N GLN A 121 -0.79 5.53 -20.41
CA GLN A 121 0.36 4.72 -20.02
C GLN A 121 1.24 5.46 -19.03
N LYS A 122 1.52 6.74 -19.27
CA LYS A 122 2.28 7.57 -18.34
C LYS A 122 1.56 7.74 -17.01
N GLU A 123 0.27 8.06 -17.00
CA GLU A 123 -0.50 8.21 -15.76
C GLU A 123 -0.57 6.90 -14.97
N LEU A 124 -0.66 5.74 -15.64
CA LEU A 124 -0.61 4.44 -14.99
C LEU A 124 0.77 4.15 -14.38
N SER A 125 1.86 4.49 -15.07
CA SER A 125 3.21 4.39 -14.52
C SER A 125 3.38 5.30 -13.31
N ASP A 126 2.95 6.55 -13.41
CA ASP A 126 2.99 7.50 -12.29
C ASP A 126 2.19 7.03 -11.06
N THR A 127 1.05 6.35 -11.29
CA THR A 127 0.27 5.78 -10.18
C THR A 127 0.94 4.54 -9.58
N GLU A 128 1.61 3.72 -10.39
CA GLU A 128 2.41 2.57 -9.90
C GLU A 128 3.50 3.04 -8.95
N ASP A 129 4.29 4.03 -9.36
CA ASP A 129 5.36 4.60 -8.53
C ASP A 129 4.81 5.17 -7.21
N LYS A 130 3.65 5.85 -7.27
CA LYS A 130 2.99 6.36 -6.07
C LYS A 130 2.46 5.26 -5.16
N VAL A 131 1.92 4.18 -5.72
CA VAL A 131 1.51 2.99 -4.95
C VAL A 131 2.73 2.38 -4.27
N ALA A 132 3.84 2.17 -4.99
CA ALA A 132 5.07 1.63 -4.44
C ALA A 132 5.61 2.48 -3.29
N TYR A 133 5.67 3.80 -3.46
CA TYR A 133 6.08 4.73 -2.41
C TYR A 133 5.15 4.70 -1.18
N SER A 134 3.83 4.71 -1.40
CA SER A 134 2.85 4.65 -0.32
C SER A 134 2.92 3.33 0.46
N ARG A 135 3.17 2.20 -0.22
CA ARG A 135 3.41 0.89 0.39
C ARG A 135 4.66 0.91 1.28
N GLN A 136 5.76 1.49 0.78
CA GLN A 136 7.00 1.62 1.54
C GLN A 136 6.80 2.48 2.80
N TYR A 137 6.11 3.61 2.66
CA TYR A 137 5.80 4.49 3.79
C TYR A 137 4.91 3.78 4.83
N TYR A 138 3.83 3.11 4.39
CA TYR A 138 2.97 2.31 5.27
C TYR A 138 3.78 1.28 6.06
N ASN A 139 4.62 0.51 5.38
CA ASN A 139 5.45 -0.52 6.01
C ASN A 139 6.46 0.07 7.01
N SER A 140 7.01 1.25 6.72
CA SER A 140 7.89 1.95 7.67
C SER A 140 7.14 2.34 8.95
N VAL A 141 5.96 2.93 8.83
CA VAL A 141 5.15 3.34 9.99
C VAL A 141 4.67 2.12 10.80
N VAL A 142 4.28 1.04 10.12
CA VAL A 142 3.91 -0.23 10.78
C VAL A 142 5.11 -0.82 11.53
N ASN A 143 6.31 -0.77 10.95
CA ASN A 143 7.52 -1.23 11.62
C ASN A 143 7.80 -0.43 12.90
N ASP A 144 7.74 0.89 12.83
CA ASP A 144 7.97 1.76 13.97
C ASP A 144 6.94 1.52 15.09
N TYR A 145 5.67 1.34 14.71
CA TYR A 145 4.60 1.01 15.65
C TYR A 145 4.83 -0.37 16.30
N ASN A 146 5.14 -1.41 15.51
CA ASN A 146 5.36 -2.76 16.02
C ASN A 146 6.60 -2.82 16.92
N ILE A 147 7.68 -2.12 16.57
CA ILE A 147 8.85 -1.98 17.45
C ILE A 147 8.42 -1.36 18.77
N ARG A 148 7.67 -0.26 18.74
CA ARG A 148 7.26 0.47 19.95
C ARG A 148 6.36 -0.35 20.85
N ILE A 149 5.49 -1.20 20.29
CA ILE A 149 4.69 -2.16 21.05
C ILE A 149 5.58 -3.19 21.76
N ARG A 150 6.63 -3.69 21.09
CA ARG A 150 7.52 -4.71 21.65
C ARG A 150 8.52 -4.18 22.68
N MET A 151 8.79 -2.87 22.68
CA MET A 151 9.72 -2.26 23.61
C MET A 151 9.15 -2.22 25.04
N PHE A 152 10.04 -2.41 26.03
CA PHE A 152 9.71 -2.17 27.43
C PHE A 152 9.56 -0.65 27.70
N PRO A 153 8.60 -0.20 28.50
CA PRO A 153 7.61 -0.99 29.24
C PRO A 153 6.30 -1.27 28.50
N ASN A 154 6.12 -0.80 27.25
CA ASN A 154 4.88 -0.95 26.47
C ASN A 154 4.42 -2.42 26.37
N THR A 155 5.36 -3.35 26.18
CA THR A 155 5.08 -4.79 26.06
C THR A 155 4.29 -5.37 27.23
N LEU A 156 4.37 -4.74 28.42
CA LEU A 156 3.62 -5.19 29.62
C LEU A 156 2.17 -4.71 29.63
N PHE A 157 1.86 -3.65 28.89
CA PHE A 157 0.56 -2.94 29.00
C PHE A 157 -0.23 -2.93 27.69
N ASN A 158 0.37 -3.37 26.59
CA ASN A 158 -0.26 -3.32 25.25
C ASN A 158 -1.65 -3.92 25.21
N GLU A 159 -1.80 -5.16 25.70
CA GLU A 159 -3.09 -5.86 25.71
C GLU A 159 -4.13 -5.11 26.54
N MET A 160 -3.73 -4.60 27.71
CA MET A 160 -4.61 -3.84 28.60
C MET A 160 -5.04 -2.51 27.96
N MET A 161 -4.18 -1.89 27.14
CA MET A 161 -4.47 -0.63 26.41
C MET A 161 -5.15 -0.86 25.07
N GLY A 162 -5.37 -2.12 24.64
CA GLY A 162 -6.01 -2.46 23.37
C GLY A 162 -5.12 -2.24 22.14
N PHE A 163 -3.79 -2.29 22.29
CA PHE A 163 -2.84 -2.22 21.20
C PHE A 163 -2.37 -3.62 20.82
N SER A 164 -2.38 -3.91 19.52
CA SER A 164 -1.88 -5.15 18.93
C SER A 164 -1.01 -4.84 17.71
N GLU A 165 -0.12 -5.75 17.39
CA GLU A 165 0.72 -5.63 16.18
C GLU A 165 -0.12 -5.45 14.92
N LYS A 166 0.42 -4.69 13.98
CA LYS A 166 -0.18 -4.43 12.67
C LYS A 166 0.54 -5.21 11.60
N GLU A 167 -0.23 -5.68 10.62
CA GLU A 167 0.28 -6.40 9.47
C GLU A 167 0.95 -5.45 8.47
N PHE A 168 2.04 -5.93 7.85
CA PHE A 168 2.69 -5.24 6.75
C PHE A 168 1.90 -5.41 5.46
N PHE A 169 1.98 -4.43 4.60
CA PHE A 169 1.56 -4.60 3.21
C PHE A 169 2.57 -5.54 2.54
N ALA A 170 2.17 -6.78 2.28
CA ALA A 170 3.09 -7.80 1.80
C ALA A 170 3.67 -7.42 0.43
N ALA A 171 4.99 -7.56 0.28
CA ALA A 171 5.64 -7.57 -1.02
C ALA A 171 5.39 -8.95 -1.68
N ASN A 172 5.18 -8.96 -3.00
CA ASN A 172 5.09 -10.19 -3.76
C ASN A 172 6.37 -11.01 -3.60
N GLU A 173 6.29 -12.34 -3.63
CA GLU A 173 7.48 -13.20 -3.56
C GLU A 173 8.49 -12.90 -4.69
N GLU A 174 8.02 -12.42 -5.83
CA GLU A 174 8.88 -12.00 -6.94
C GLU A 174 9.69 -10.74 -6.62
N GLU A 175 9.13 -9.77 -5.91
CA GLU A 175 9.83 -8.57 -5.44
C GLU A 175 10.90 -8.88 -4.37
N ARG A 176 10.80 -10.03 -3.70
CA ARG A 176 11.78 -10.51 -2.72
C ARG A 176 12.97 -11.22 -3.36
N LYS A 177 12.90 -11.63 -4.63
CA LYS A 177 14.00 -12.27 -5.33
C LYS A 177 15.06 -11.24 -5.69
N SER A 178 16.32 -11.55 -5.38
CA SER A 178 17.43 -10.70 -5.80
C SER A 178 17.50 -10.62 -7.32
N VAL A 179 17.57 -9.41 -7.85
CA VAL A 179 17.80 -9.15 -9.27
C VAL A 179 19.20 -9.68 -9.61
N LYS A 180 19.28 -10.76 -10.41
CA LYS A 180 20.56 -11.20 -10.98
C LYS A 180 20.92 -10.25 -12.11
N VAL A 181 21.85 -9.35 -11.84
CA VAL A 181 22.46 -8.52 -12.87
C VAL A 181 23.57 -9.33 -13.52
N SER A 182 23.41 -9.73 -14.78
CA SER A 182 24.46 -10.33 -15.61
C SER A 182 25.06 -9.19 -16.44
N PHE A 183 26.35 -8.93 -16.25
CA PHE A 183 27.14 -8.07 -17.14
C PHE A 183 27.79 -9.00 -18.16
N GLU A 184 27.19 -9.19 -19.34
CA GLU A 184 27.85 -9.73 -20.52
C GLU A 184 28.42 -8.58 -21.35
#